data_5f153c2bd7e16f69176d50abdab74939
#
_entry.id   5f153c2bd7e16f69176d50abdab74939
#
_cell.length_a   1.000
_cell.length_b   1.000
_cell.length_c   1.000
_cell.angle_alpha   90.00
_cell.angle_beta   90.00
_cell.angle_gamma   90.00
#
_symmetry.space_group_name_H-M   'P 1'
#
loop_
_entity.id
_entity.type
_entity.pdbx_description
1 polymer ?
#
loop_
_entity_poly.entity_id
_entity_poly.type
_entity_poly.pdbx_seq_one_letter_code
_entity_poly.pdbx_strand_id
1 'polypeptide(L)'
;MSKNIPTKNDTPIPCKLILVGESGVGKTSIISRYLNSFQEKPDLTLGAYFSNKLVVIDGYKLNFEIWDTAGQEQYRSINNLFYKDAHICILVYDITNKTSFNCLRDYWYEAVLLHGRQDIIFGIAGNKSDLYEDEEVNEKEVEEFRSDIDACFKLTSAQVNTSIDDIFYMLGEKYIQSNFMKEVLPKYIKSDANSQRSTINDNIKIIKDDINTDSRKTNISNNNKKRKGCC
;
A
#
# COMPACT_ATOMS: atom_id res chain seq x y z
N MET A 1 5.06 -14.10 17.72
CA MET A 1 6.33 -13.37 17.82
C MET A 1 6.62 -12.79 16.45
N SER A 2 6.36 -11.50 16.22
CA SER A 2 6.70 -10.83 14.97
C SER A 2 8.22 -10.77 14.83
N LYS A 3 8.76 -11.50 13.85
CA LYS A 3 10.17 -11.35 13.48
C LYS A 3 10.36 -9.93 12.98
N ASN A 4 11.16 -9.11 13.66
CA ASN A 4 11.61 -7.82 13.14
C ASN A 4 12.45 -8.09 11.88
N ILE A 5 11.84 -7.98 10.71
CA ILE A 5 12.55 -8.03 9.44
C ILE A 5 13.26 -6.69 9.31
N PRO A 6 14.60 -6.65 9.17
CA PRO A 6 15.31 -5.40 8.98
C PRO A 6 14.83 -4.72 7.68
N THR A 7 14.45 -3.46 7.76
CA THR A 7 13.91 -2.69 6.64
C THR A 7 14.89 -1.60 6.22
N LYS A 8 14.84 -1.23 4.94
CA LYS A 8 15.70 -0.20 4.34
C LYS A 8 15.22 1.22 4.66
N ASN A 9 13.97 1.35 5.13
CA ASN A 9 13.37 2.60 5.57
C ASN A 9 12.54 2.37 6.84
N ASP A 10 12.51 3.34 7.74
CA ASP A 10 11.70 3.28 8.96
C ASP A 10 10.31 3.87 8.73
N THR A 11 10.22 4.97 7.99
CA THR A 11 8.95 5.60 7.60
C THR A 11 8.33 4.87 6.41
N PRO A 12 7.11 4.33 6.53
CA PRO A 12 6.44 3.65 5.42
C PRO A 12 6.23 4.59 4.22
N ILE A 13 6.52 4.10 3.02
CA ILE A 13 6.33 4.85 1.78
C ILE A 13 4.87 4.70 1.35
N PRO A 14 4.12 5.80 1.17
CA PRO A 14 2.74 5.72 0.73
C PRO A 14 2.65 5.26 -0.71
N CYS A 15 1.71 4.37 -0.99
CA CYS A 15 1.42 3.85 -2.31
C CYS A 15 -0.09 3.79 -2.51
N LYS A 16 -0.64 4.79 -3.19
CA LYS A 16 -2.07 4.79 -3.52
C LYS A 16 -2.36 3.73 -4.58
N LEU A 17 -3.29 2.84 -4.26
CA LEU A 17 -3.70 1.70 -5.08
C LEU A 17 -5.22 1.73 -5.26
N ILE A 18 -5.69 1.62 -6.50
CA ILE A 18 -7.10 1.58 -6.84
C ILE A 18 -7.45 0.25 -7.50
N LEU A 19 -8.67 -0.23 -7.28
CA LEU A 19 -9.25 -1.35 -8.04
C LEU A 19 -10.40 -0.82 -8.89
N VAL A 20 -10.42 -1.16 -10.16
CA VAL A 20 -11.46 -0.78 -11.12
C VAL A 20 -11.97 -1.99 -11.91
N GLY A 21 -13.18 -1.90 -12.43
CA GLY A 21 -13.86 -2.96 -13.18
C GLY A 21 -15.36 -2.95 -12.92
N GLU A 22 -16.11 -3.76 -13.66
CA GLU A 22 -17.57 -3.84 -13.60
C GLU A 22 -18.10 -4.22 -12.21
N SER A 23 -19.39 -3.97 -11.98
CA SER A 23 -20.07 -4.43 -10.77
C SER A 23 -20.08 -5.95 -10.71
N GLY A 24 -19.84 -6.52 -9.52
CA GLY A 24 -19.90 -7.98 -9.29
C GLY A 24 -18.68 -8.78 -9.72
N VAL A 25 -17.61 -8.16 -10.30
CA VAL A 25 -16.35 -8.86 -10.65
C VAL A 25 -15.53 -9.27 -9.42
N GLY A 26 -15.83 -8.72 -8.24
CA GLY A 26 -15.23 -9.10 -6.97
C GLY A 26 -14.09 -8.20 -6.46
N LYS A 27 -14.06 -6.91 -6.82
CA LYS A 27 -13.09 -5.94 -6.30
C LYS A 27 -13.05 -5.91 -4.78
N THR A 28 -14.19 -5.66 -4.15
CA THR A 28 -14.37 -5.67 -2.69
C THR A 28 -13.96 -7.00 -2.07
N SER A 29 -14.28 -8.11 -2.73
CA SER A 29 -13.93 -9.46 -2.25
C SER A 29 -12.40 -9.68 -2.29
N ILE A 30 -11.70 -9.22 -3.32
CA ILE A 30 -10.24 -9.26 -3.42
C ILE A 30 -9.63 -8.45 -2.26
N ILE A 31 -10.09 -7.21 -2.05
CA ILE A 31 -9.57 -6.34 -0.99
C ILE A 31 -9.82 -6.94 0.39
N SER A 32 -11.04 -7.38 0.66
CA SER A 32 -11.39 -7.97 1.96
C SER A 32 -10.60 -9.26 2.24
N ARG A 33 -10.32 -10.06 1.21
CA ARG A 33 -9.45 -11.21 1.32
C ARG A 33 -8.02 -10.79 1.64
N TYR A 34 -7.48 -9.82 0.90
CA TYR A 34 -6.14 -9.27 1.13
C TYR A 34 -5.99 -8.68 2.54
N LEU A 35 -7.03 -8.06 3.09
CA LEU A 35 -7.05 -7.48 4.44
C LEU A 35 -7.41 -8.48 5.56
N ASN A 36 -7.61 -9.77 5.22
CA ASN A 36 -8.08 -10.82 6.16
C ASN A 36 -9.45 -10.53 6.80
N SER A 37 -10.35 -9.84 6.08
CA SER A 37 -11.70 -9.48 6.51
C SER A 37 -12.77 -10.00 5.55
N PHE A 38 -12.50 -11.10 4.86
CA PHE A 38 -13.35 -11.64 3.79
C PHE A 38 -14.78 -11.97 4.26
N GLN A 39 -15.75 -11.56 3.42
CA GLN A 39 -17.16 -11.90 3.53
C GLN A 39 -17.62 -12.56 2.23
N GLU A 40 -18.35 -13.67 2.32
CA GLU A 40 -18.82 -14.40 1.13
C GLU A 40 -19.78 -13.58 0.26
N LYS A 41 -20.59 -12.72 0.88
CA LYS A 41 -21.55 -11.85 0.21
C LYS A 41 -21.37 -10.42 0.69
N PRO A 42 -20.39 -9.67 0.13
CA PRO A 42 -20.25 -8.26 0.47
C PRO A 42 -21.44 -7.47 -0.08
N ASP A 43 -21.80 -6.42 0.64
CA ASP A 43 -22.78 -5.44 0.15
C ASP A 43 -22.26 -4.71 -1.09
N LEU A 44 -23.17 -4.13 -1.87
CA LEU A 44 -22.80 -3.29 -3.01
C LEU A 44 -22.01 -2.06 -2.54
N THR A 45 -20.89 -1.81 -3.19
CA THR A 45 -20.07 -0.64 -2.90
C THR A 45 -20.76 0.63 -3.38
N LEU A 46 -21.10 1.52 -2.45
CA LEU A 46 -21.66 2.84 -2.74
C LEU A 46 -20.54 3.90 -2.68
N GLY A 47 -20.06 4.32 -3.84
CA GLY A 47 -18.94 5.28 -3.94
C GLY A 47 -17.57 4.60 -3.86
N ALA A 48 -16.77 4.90 -2.83
CA ALA A 48 -15.50 4.24 -2.61
C ALA A 48 -15.22 4.04 -1.11
N TYR A 49 -14.57 2.92 -0.77
CA TYR A 49 -14.07 2.65 0.57
C TYR A 49 -12.55 2.74 0.58
N PHE A 50 -12.03 3.36 1.63
CA PHE A 50 -10.59 3.49 1.88
C PHE A 50 -10.14 2.49 2.94
N SER A 51 -9.02 1.82 2.65
CA SER A 51 -8.33 0.94 3.59
C SER A 51 -6.83 1.09 3.43
N ASN A 52 -6.05 0.70 4.44
CA ASN A 52 -4.60 0.68 4.32
C ASN A 52 -4.02 -0.64 4.83
N LYS A 53 -2.87 -1.02 4.28
CA LYS A 53 -2.10 -2.18 4.72
C LYS A 53 -0.61 -1.88 4.64
N LEU A 54 0.07 -2.05 5.78
CA LEU A 54 1.53 -2.01 5.82
C LEU A 54 2.10 -3.35 5.36
N VAL A 55 3.02 -3.30 4.42
CA VAL A 55 3.72 -4.46 3.87
C VAL A 55 5.21 -4.20 3.79
N VAL A 56 6.00 -5.28 3.79
CA VAL A 56 7.44 -5.21 3.54
C VAL A 56 7.73 -5.99 2.26
N ILE A 57 8.21 -5.29 1.24
CA ILE A 57 8.57 -5.84 -0.06
C ILE A 57 10.01 -5.44 -0.36
N ASP A 58 10.88 -6.40 -0.68
CA ASP A 58 12.31 -6.20 -0.94
C ASP A 58 13.04 -5.39 0.15
N GLY A 59 12.56 -5.50 1.39
CA GLY A 59 13.10 -4.78 2.54
C GLY A 59 12.62 -3.32 2.66
N TYR A 60 11.69 -2.87 1.81
CA TYR A 60 11.04 -1.57 1.95
C TYR A 60 9.68 -1.71 2.63
N LYS A 61 9.40 -0.85 3.60
CA LYS A 61 8.05 -0.69 4.17
C LYS A 61 7.22 0.17 3.23
N LEU A 62 6.15 -0.40 2.69
CA LEU A 62 5.13 0.30 1.92
C LEU A 62 3.84 0.40 2.74
N ASN A 63 3.13 1.51 2.62
CA ASN A 63 1.75 1.65 3.06
C ASN A 63 0.86 1.66 1.83
N PHE A 64 0.22 0.54 1.53
CA PHE A 64 -0.81 0.49 0.49
C PHE A 64 -2.06 1.22 0.97
N GLU A 65 -2.37 2.33 0.31
CA GLU A 65 -3.58 3.13 0.47
C GLU A 65 -4.60 2.65 -0.56
N ILE A 66 -5.44 1.68 -0.17
CA ILE A 66 -6.30 0.92 -1.08
C ILE A 66 -7.67 1.59 -1.18
N TRP A 67 -8.09 1.89 -2.41
CA TRP A 67 -9.38 2.45 -2.72
C TRP A 67 -10.22 1.42 -3.48
N ASP A 68 -11.28 0.90 -2.81
CA ASP A 68 -12.29 0.05 -3.41
C ASP A 68 -13.33 0.91 -4.11
N THR A 69 -13.38 0.89 -5.43
CA THR A 69 -14.29 1.75 -6.19
C THR A 69 -15.57 1.01 -6.59
N ALA A 70 -16.69 1.73 -6.62
CA ALA A 70 -17.95 1.20 -7.13
C ALA A 70 -17.84 0.85 -8.61
N GLY A 71 -18.28 -0.36 -8.99
CA GLY A 71 -18.29 -0.82 -10.39
C GLY A 71 -19.57 -0.45 -11.16
N GLN A 72 -20.55 0.17 -10.52
CA GLN A 72 -21.81 0.53 -11.18
C GLN A 72 -21.63 1.77 -12.06
N GLU A 73 -22.27 1.78 -13.21
CA GLU A 73 -22.21 2.85 -14.23
C GLU A 73 -22.59 4.22 -13.67
N GLN A 74 -23.51 4.29 -12.74
CA GLN A 74 -23.95 5.57 -12.11
C GLN A 74 -22.86 6.26 -11.30
N TYR A 75 -21.80 5.54 -10.88
CA TYR A 75 -20.68 6.10 -10.12
C TYR A 75 -19.44 6.38 -10.97
N ARG A 76 -19.45 6.07 -12.28
CA ARG A 76 -18.30 6.22 -13.18
C ARG A 76 -17.69 7.63 -13.16
N SER A 77 -18.53 8.67 -13.14
CA SER A 77 -18.05 10.06 -13.11
C SER A 77 -17.36 10.43 -11.78
N ILE A 78 -17.82 9.85 -10.67
CA ILE A 78 -17.22 10.06 -9.35
C ILE A 78 -15.91 9.30 -9.22
N ASN A 79 -15.81 8.13 -9.85
CA ASN A 79 -14.61 7.30 -9.83
C ASN A 79 -13.38 8.02 -10.37
N ASN A 80 -13.55 8.93 -11.34
CA ASN A 80 -12.44 9.73 -11.91
C ASN A 80 -11.66 10.50 -10.84
N LEU A 81 -12.31 10.91 -9.74
CA LEU A 81 -11.66 11.59 -8.62
C LEU A 81 -10.68 10.68 -7.87
N PHE A 82 -10.95 9.36 -7.86
CA PHE A 82 -10.10 8.38 -7.18
C PHE A 82 -8.89 7.97 -8.01
N TYR A 83 -8.93 8.14 -9.36
CA TYR A 83 -7.81 7.81 -10.24
C TYR A 83 -6.64 8.78 -10.10
N LYS A 84 -6.96 10.02 -9.73
CA LYS A 84 -5.95 11.06 -9.51
C LYS A 84 -4.92 10.59 -8.47
N ASP A 85 -3.66 10.78 -8.78
CA ASP A 85 -2.51 10.46 -7.93
C ASP A 85 -2.37 8.96 -7.55
N ALA A 86 -3.13 8.06 -8.20
CA ALA A 86 -2.96 6.63 -8.02
C ALA A 86 -1.63 6.15 -8.63
N HIS A 87 -0.87 5.38 -7.86
CA HIS A 87 0.41 4.81 -8.29
C HIS A 87 0.21 3.45 -8.96
N ILE A 88 -0.79 2.69 -8.47
CA ILE A 88 -1.12 1.35 -8.95
C ILE A 88 -2.62 1.29 -9.24
N CYS A 89 -2.98 0.66 -10.35
CA CYS A 89 -4.35 0.32 -10.70
C CYS A 89 -4.46 -1.18 -10.97
N ILE A 90 -5.33 -1.87 -10.24
CA ILE A 90 -5.70 -3.25 -10.53
C ILE A 90 -7.00 -3.24 -11.33
N LEU A 91 -6.92 -3.68 -12.58
CA LEU A 91 -8.02 -3.91 -13.50
C LEU A 91 -8.61 -5.30 -13.20
N VAL A 92 -9.87 -5.36 -12.73
CA VAL A 92 -10.49 -6.62 -12.30
C VAL A 92 -11.61 -7.00 -13.25
N TYR A 93 -11.56 -8.24 -13.75
CA TYR A 93 -12.63 -8.86 -14.50
C TYR A 93 -13.03 -10.22 -13.90
N ASP A 94 -14.19 -10.71 -14.27
CA ASP A 94 -14.70 -12.04 -13.93
C ASP A 94 -14.42 -12.98 -15.08
N ILE A 95 -13.69 -14.09 -14.87
CA ILE A 95 -13.35 -15.04 -15.91
C ILE A 95 -14.57 -15.66 -16.58
N THR A 96 -15.69 -15.75 -15.84
CA THR A 96 -16.96 -16.32 -16.34
C THR A 96 -17.84 -15.28 -17.06
N ASN A 97 -17.32 -14.06 -17.28
CA ASN A 97 -18.08 -12.99 -17.93
C ASN A 97 -17.21 -12.21 -18.93
N LYS A 98 -17.31 -12.61 -20.20
CA LYS A 98 -16.58 -11.98 -21.31
C LYS A 98 -16.86 -10.47 -21.42
N THR A 99 -18.10 -10.04 -21.11
CA THR A 99 -18.46 -8.63 -21.15
C THR A 99 -17.67 -7.81 -20.14
N SER A 100 -17.41 -8.37 -18.94
CA SER A 100 -16.61 -7.69 -17.93
C SER A 100 -15.17 -7.44 -18.37
N PHE A 101 -14.57 -8.39 -19.12
CA PHE A 101 -13.24 -8.22 -19.70
C PHE A 101 -13.23 -7.19 -20.84
N ASN A 102 -14.23 -7.21 -21.74
CA ASN A 102 -14.34 -6.22 -22.80
C ASN A 102 -14.50 -4.80 -22.22
N CYS A 103 -15.40 -4.61 -21.24
CA CYS A 103 -15.56 -3.33 -20.54
C CYS A 103 -14.27 -2.88 -19.83
N LEU A 104 -13.51 -3.84 -19.28
CA LEU A 104 -12.24 -3.54 -18.62
C LEU A 104 -11.24 -2.93 -19.61
N ARG A 105 -11.10 -3.51 -20.80
CA ARG A 105 -10.21 -3.03 -21.87
C ARG A 105 -10.73 -1.74 -22.49
N ASP A 106 -11.99 -1.71 -22.90
CA ASP A 106 -12.53 -0.66 -23.77
C ASP A 106 -13.00 0.60 -22.98
N TYR A 107 -13.18 0.49 -21.67
CA TYR A 107 -13.65 1.60 -20.85
C TYR A 107 -12.77 1.87 -19.61
N TRP A 108 -12.58 0.87 -18.71
CA TRP A 108 -11.94 1.12 -17.43
C TRP A 108 -10.47 1.51 -17.57
N TYR A 109 -9.74 0.82 -18.43
CA TYR A 109 -8.35 1.15 -18.73
C TYR A 109 -8.22 2.57 -19.29
N GLU A 110 -9.02 2.91 -20.31
CA GLU A 110 -9.01 4.23 -20.94
C GLU A 110 -9.39 5.35 -19.95
N ALA A 111 -10.38 5.12 -19.08
CA ALA A 111 -10.78 6.08 -18.06
C ALA A 111 -9.63 6.36 -17.06
N VAL A 112 -8.89 5.33 -16.67
CA VAL A 112 -7.73 5.49 -15.78
C VAL A 112 -6.58 6.21 -16.48
N LEU A 113 -6.30 5.92 -17.75
CA LEU A 113 -5.29 6.65 -18.54
C LEU A 113 -5.62 8.15 -18.68
N LEU A 114 -6.91 8.46 -18.89
CA LEU A 114 -7.34 9.85 -19.08
C LEU A 114 -7.26 10.68 -17.80
N HIS A 115 -7.53 10.10 -16.64
CA HIS A 115 -7.70 10.82 -15.38
C HIS A 115 -6.64 10.53 -14.33
N GLY A 116 -5.86 9.48 -14.51
CA GLY A 116 -4.79 9.04 -13.61
C GLY A 116 -3.44 9.66 -13.92
N ARG A 117 -2.41 9.10 -13.29
CA ARG A 117 -1.01 9.47 -13.54
C ARG A 117 -0.52 8.85 -14.85
N GLN A 118 0.40 9.52 -15.54
CA GLN A 118 1.03 8.99 -16.76
C GLN A 118 1.95 7.79 -16.49
N ASP A 119 2.49 7.68 -15.28
CA ASP A 119 3.40 6.62 -14.83
C ASP A 119 2.71 5.58 -13.93
N ILE A 120 1.38 5.47 -14.02
CA ILE A 120 0.59 4.50 -13.27
C ILE A 120 0.97 3.06 -13.65
N ILE A 121 1.10 2.21 -12.64
CA ILE A 121 1.43 0.80 -12.83
C ILE A 121 0.14 -0.01 -12.90
N PHE A 122 -0.03 -0.79 -13.96
CA PHE A 122 -1.20 -1.63 -14.13
C PHE A 122 -0.97 -3.06 -13.67
N GLY A 123 -2.00 -3.60 -12.99
CA GLY A 123 -2.20 -5.02 -12.76
C GLY A 123 -3.54 -5.47 -13.34
N ILE A 124 -3.63 -6.71 -13.80
CA ILE A 124 -4.87 -7.34 -14.24
C ILE A 124 -5.15 -8.54 -13.35
N ALA A 125 -6.35 -8.60 -12.77
CA ALA A 125 -6.83 -9.72 -11.98
C ALA A 125 -8.01 -10.40 -12.69
N GLY A 126 -7.81 -11.59 -13.23
CA GLY A 126 -8.88 -12.49 -13.69
C GLY A 126 -9.47 -13.21 -12.47
N ASN A 127 -10.53 -12.65 -11.91
CA ASN A 127 -11.10 -13.15 -10.65
C ASN A 127 -12.12 -14.26 -10.88
N LYS A 128 -12.45 -14.97 -9.81
CA LYS A 128 -13.31 -16.16 -9.76
C LYS A 128 -12.71 -17.37 -10.48
N SER A 129 -11.38 -17.51 -10.42
CA SER A 129 -10.65 -18.62 -11.05
C SER A 129 -11.04 -20.01 -10.50
N ASP A 130 -11.77 -20.05 -9.38
CA ASP A 130 -12.41 -21.25 -8.86
C ASP A 130 -13.56 -21.78 -9.76
N LEU A 131 -14.10 -20.91 -10.65
CA LEU A 131 -15.15 -21.25 -11.62
C LEU A 131 -14.56 -21.49 -13.03
N TYR A 132 -13.40 -22.10 -13.12
CA TYR A 132 -12.67 -22.32 -14.38
C TYR A 132 -13.44 -23.14 -15.43
N GLU A 133 -14.40 -23.99 -15.01
CA GLU A 133 -15.26 -24.76 -15.92
C GLU A 133 -16.22 -23.87 -16.72
N ASP A 134 -16.55 -22.68 -16.18
CA ASP A 134 -17.46 -21.70 -16.80
C ASP A 134 -16.67 -20.53 -17.44
N GLU A 135 -15.36 -20.69 -17.69
CA GLU A 135 -14.50 -19.61 -18.22
C GLU A 135 -14.94 -19.21 -19.64
N GLU A 136 -15.25 -17.92 -19.82
CA GLU A 136 -15.62 -17.31 -21.11
C GLU A 136 -14.51 -16.46 -21.73
N VAL A 137 -13.50 -16.06 -20.95
CA VAL A 137 -12.45 -15.15 -21.37
C VAL A 137 -11.26 -15.93 -21.90
N ASN A 138 -10.90 -15.69 -23.14
CA ASN A 138 -9.78 -16.38 -23.79
C ASN A 138 -8.43 -15.89 -23.24
N GLU A 139 -7.60 -16.82 -22.77
CA GLU A 139 -6.26 -16.55 -22.23
C GLU A 139 -5.39 -15.72 -23.19
N LYS A 140 -5.46 -16.02 -24.51
CA LYS A 140 -4.69 -15.30 -25.52
C LYS A 140 -5.05 -13.82 -25.58
N GLU A 141 -6.33 -13.47 -25.47
CA GLU A 141 -6.77 -12.07 -25.50
C GLU A 141 -6.29 -11.32 -24.23
N VAL A 142 -6.26 -12.00 -23.08
CA VAL A 142 -5.71 -11.45 -21.84
C VAL A 142 -4.21 -11.22 -21.97
N GLU A 143 -3.49 -12.17 -22.55
CA GLU A 143 -2.05 -12.09 -22.72
C GLU A 143 -1.65 -10.97 -23.70
N GLU A 144 -2.40 -10.81 -24.81
CA GLU A 144 -2.22 -9.71 -25.75
C GLU A 144 -2.45 -8.37 -25.03
N PHE A 145 -3.57 -8.20 -24.35
CA PHE A 145 -3.90 -6.95 -23.65
C PHE A 145 -2.88 -6.62 -22.54
N ARG A 146 -2.50 -7.60 -21.71
CA ARG A 146 -1.52 -7.35 -20.65
C ARG A 146 -0.14 -6.97 -21.19
N SER A 147 0.27 -7.57 -22.34
CA SER A 147 1.53 -7.22 -23.00
C SER A 147 1.52 -5.80 -23.55
N ASP A 148 0.40 -5.40 -24.18
CA ASP A 148 0.25 -4.06 -24.77
C ASP A 148 0.38 -2.94 -23.73
N ILE A 149 -0.09 -3.20 -22.50
CA ILE A 149 -0.10 -2.19 -21.42
C ILE A 149 0.99 -2.43 -20.36
N ASP A 150 1.91 -3.36 -20.55
CA ASP A 150 2.94 -3.77 -19.59
C ASP A 150 2.36 -4.07 -18.20
N ALA A 151 1.23 -4.78 -18.12
CA ALA A 151 0.59 -5.09 -16.85
C ALA A 151 1.11 -6.38 -16.21
N CYS A 152 1.17 -6.39 -14.87
CA CYS A 152 1.24 -7.63 -14.09
C CYS A 152 -0.09 -8.37 -14.21
N PHE A 153 -0.09 -9.69 -14.32
CA PHE A 153 -1.31 -10.50 -14.44
C PHE A 153 -1.33 -11.67 -13.47
N LYS A 154 -2.50 -11.92 -12.88
CA LYS A 154 -2.80 -13.13 -12.12
C LYS A 154 -4.26 -13.54 -12.30
N LEU A 155 -4.49 -14.85 -12.45
CA LEU A 155 -5.77 -15.44 -12.14
C LEU A 155 -5.91 -15.49 -10.61
N THR A 156 -7.02 -14.98 -10.10
CA THR A 156 -7.28 -14.85 -8.67
C THR A 156 -8.62 -15.47 -8.30
N SER A 157 -8.73 -15.98 -7.09
CA SER A 157 -10.02 -16.31 -6.49
C SER A 157 -10.10 -15.72 -5.08
N ALA A 158 -11.01 -14.78 -4.89
CA ALA A 158 -11.32 -14.30 -3.57
C ALA A 158 -12.07 -15.35 -2.73
N GLN A 159 -12.81 -16.27 -3.37
CA GLN A 159 -13.55 -17.33 -2.69
C GLN A 159 -12.62 -18.33 -2.01
N VAL A 160 -11.61 -18.85 -2.74
CA VAL A 160 -10.69 -19.87 -2.22
C VAL A 160 -9.30 -19.30 -1.87
N ASN A 161 -9.15 -17.97 -1.90
CA ASN A 161 -7.92 -17.26 -1.56
C ASN A 161 -6.72 -17.64 -2.41
N THR A 162 -6.88 -17.68 -3.73
CA THR A 162 -5.80 -18.00 -4.67
C THR A 162 -5.19 -16.72 -5.26
N SER A 163 -3.85 -16.64 -5.25
CA SER A 163 -3.02 -15.59 -5.87
C SER A 163 -3.36 -14.14 -5.49
N ILE A 164 -4.12 -13.92 -4.40
CA ILE A 164 -4.47 -12.56 -3.96
C ILE A 164 -3.23 -11.84 -3.46
N ASP A 165 -2.47 -12.42 -2.54
CA ASP A 165 -1.25 -11.80 -2.03
C ASP A 165 -0.19 -11.63 -3.14
N ASP A 166 -0.15 -12.57 -4.11
CA ASP A 166 0.84 -12.56 -5.20
C ASP A 166 0.71 -11.33 -6.09
N ILE A 167 -0.52 -10.96 -6.51
CA ILE A 167 -0.72 -9.79 -7.37
C ILE A 167 -0.33 -8.49 -6.66
N PHE A 168 -0.69 -8.34 -5.38
CA PHE A 168 -0.28 -7.17 -4.60
C PHE A 168 1.23 -7.12 -4.41
N TYR A 169 1.88 -8.27 -4.17
CA TYR A 169 3.32 -8.35 -4.02
C TYR A 169 4.04 -7.95 -5.32
N MET A 170 3.68 -8.54 -6.47
CA MET A 170 4.25 -8.21 -7.78
C MET A 170 4.12 -6.72 -8.13
N LEU A 171 2.96 -6.14 -7.85
CA LEU A 171 2.71 -4.71 -8.09
C LEU A 171 3.55 -3.83 -7.17
N GLY A 172 3.73 -4.23 -5.92
CA GLY A 172 4.62 -3.55 -4.98
C GLY A 172 6.09 -3.61 -5.40
N GLU A 173 6.57 -4.76 -5.92
CA GLU A 173 7.92 -4.87 -6.49
C GLU A 173 8.09 -3.93 -7.68
N LYS A 174 7.13 -3.93 -8.63
CA LYS A 174 7.16 -3.04 -9.79
C LYS A 174 7.12 -1.56 -9.37
N TYR A 175 6.37 -1.22 -8.33
CA TYR A 175 6.33 0.13 -7.77
C TYR A 175 7.69 0.55 -7.19
N ILE A 176 8.35 -0.30 -6.39
CA ILE A 176 9.69 -0.03 -5.84
C ILE A 176 10.71 0.21 -6.94
N GLN A 177 10.61 -0.52 -8.07
CA GLN A 177 11.52 -0.41 -9.21
C GLN A 177 11.18 0.76 -10.14
N SER A 178 10.06 1.43 -9.95
CA SER A 178 9.58 2.52 -10.81
C SER A 178 10.49 3.76 -10.78
N ASN A 179 10.40 4.57 -11.83
CA ASN A 179 11.14 5.83 -11.89
C ASN A 179 10.68 6.82 -10.81
N PHE A 180 9.39 6.82 -10.49
CA PHE A 180 8.83 7.61 -9.39
C PHE A 180 9.55 7.30 -8.07
N MET A 181 9.73 6.02 -7.74
CA MET A 181 10.44 5.62 -6.53
C MET A 181 11.91 6.04 -6.52
N LYS A 182 12.59 5.99 -7.67
CA LYS A 182 13.99 6.47 -7.76
C LYS A 182 14.13 7.94 -7.40
N GLU A 183 13.13 8.77 -7.69
CA GLU A 183 13.11 10.20 -7.36
C GLU A 183 12.70 10.47 -5.92
N VAL A 184 11.76 9.70 -5.40
CA VAL A 184 11.14 9.91 -4.08
C VAL A 184 11.95 9.27 -2.95
N LEU A 185 12.48 8.07 -3.17
CA LEU A 185 13.21 7.28 -2.17
C LEU A 185 14.35 8.05 -1.45
N PRO A 186 15.19 8.86 -2.14
CA PRO A 186 16.23 9.64 -1.47
C PRO A 186 15.68 10.64 -0.45
N LYS A 187 14.46 11.15 -0.64
CA LYS A 187 13.83 12.09 0.29
C LYS A 187 13.39 11.38 1.57
N TYR A 188 12.86 10.15 1.46
CA TYR A 188 12.47 9.34 2.62
C TYR A 188 13.69 8.90 3.43
N ILE A 189 14.75 8.42 2.80
CA ILE A 189 15.99 8.03 3.49
C ILE A 189 16.64 9.23 4.19
N LYS A 190 16.62 10.44 3.60
CA LYS A 190 17.16 11.65 4.22
C LYS A 190 16.33 12.15 5.40
N SER A 191 15.02 12.04 5.36
CA SER A 191 14.15 12.42 6.48
C SER A 191 14.39 11.52 7.70
N ASP A 192 14.58 10.24 7.49
CA ASP A 192 14.84 9.28 8.56
C ASP A 192 16.20 9.53 9.23
N ALA A 193 17.25 9.87 8.48
CA ALA A 193 18.57 10.23 9.04
C ALA A 193 18.50 11.49 9.93
N ASN A 194 17.65 12.46 9.61
CA ASN A 194 17.45 13.64 10.44
C ASN A 194 16.61 13.36 11.68
N SER A 195 15.60 12.46 11.59
CA SER A 195 14.80 12.02 12.74
C SER A 195 15.66 11.27 13.76
N GLN A 196 16.52 10.36 13.32
CA GLN A 196 17.45 9.65 14.21
C GLN A 196 18.46 10.58 14.86
N ARG A 197 18.97 11.59 14.15
CA ARG A 197 19.88 12.59 14.73
C ARG A 197 19.21 13.46 15.79
N SER A 198 17.95 13.85 15.61
CA SER A 198 17.22 14.62 16.64
C SER A 198 17.01 13.76 17.90
N THR A 199 16.60 12.52 17.77
CA THR A 199 16.38 11.61 18.91
C THR A 199 17.68 11.31 19.66
N ILE A 200 18.83 11.15 18.96
CA ILE A 200 20.13 10.97 19.59
C ILE A 200 20.55 12.24 20.32
N ASN A 201 20.37 13.42 19.73
CA ASN A 201 20.72 14.69 20.34
C ASN A 201 19.87 14.98 21.58
N ASP A 202 18.58 14.65 21.54
CA ASP A 202 17.67 14.80 22.70
C ASP A 202 18.07 13.85 23.83
N ASN A 203 18.42 12.62 23.54
CA ASN A 203 18.93 11.65 24.52
C ASN A 203 20.27 12.08 25.12
N ILE A 204 21.20 12.63 24.31
CA ILE A 204 22.47 13.17 24.81
C ILE A 204 22.24 14.40 25.70
N LYS A 205 21.24 15.23 25.40
CA LYS A 205 20.89 16.38 26.22
C LYS A 205 20.33 15.96 27.57
N ILE A 206 19.43 14.97 27.60
CA ILE A 206 18.89 14.41 28.85
C ILE A 206 20.01 13.85 29.73
N ILE A 207 20.92 13.08 29.18
CA ILE A 207 22.07 12.52 29.91
C ILE A 207 22.98 13.63 30.47
N LYS A 208 23.22 14.72 29.73
CA LYS A 208 24.03 15.85 30.20
C LYS A 208 23.34 16.61 31.33
N ASP A 209 22.02 16.76 31.26
CA ASP A 209 21.25 17.44 32.32
C ASP A 209 21.20 16.59 33.61
N ASP A 210 21.13 15.28 33.52
CA ASP A 210 21.21 14.35 34.65
C ASP A 210 22.59 14.38 35.34
N ILE A 211 23.68 14.42 34.55
CA ILE A 211 25.05 14.53 35.08
C ILE A 211 25.27 15.88 35.80
N ASN A 212 24.70 16.99 35.30
CA ASN A 212 24.79 18.28 35.90
C ASN A 212 23.95 18.43 37.21
N THR A 213 22.83 17.70 37.29
CA THR A 213 22.01 17.69 38.53
C THR A 213 22.66 16.88 39.64
N ASP A 214 23.36 15.78 39.32
CA ASP A 214 24.12 15.01 40.32
C ASP A 214 25.36 15.76 40.84
N SER A 215 26.07 16.48 39.95
CA SER A 215 27.20 17.33 40.35
C SER A 215 26.82 18.48 41.30
N ARG A 216 25.59 18.99 41.22
CA ARG A 216 25.07 20.04 42.15
C ARG A 216 24.68 19.44 43.50
N LYS A 217 24.20 18.20 43.56
CA LYS A 217 23.89 17.53 44.83
C LYS A 217 25.12 17.20 45.65
N THR A 218 26.23 16.82 45.04
CA THR A 218 27.49 16.55 45.72
C THR A 218 28.17 17.80 46.29
N ASN A 219 28.01 18.96 45.67
CA ASN A 219 28.56 20.23 46.19
C ASN A 219 27.76 20.82 47.35
N ILE A 220 26.48 20.49 47.50
CA ILE A 220 25.66 20.97 48.66
C ILE A 220 25.94 20.14 49.91
N SER A 221 26.30 18.88 49.80
CA SER A 221 26.62 18.01 50.97
C SER A 221 28.00 18.31 51.58
N ASN A 222 28.95 18.88 50.81
CA ASN A 222 30.27 19.24 51.33
C ASN A 222 30.33 20.59 52.05
N ASN A 223 29.39 21.51 51.83
CA ASN A 223 29.32 22.80 52.51
C ASN A 223 28.63 22.76 53.90
N ASN A 224 27.91 21.67 54.23
CA ASN A 224 27.28 21.53 55.54
C ASN A 224 28.14 20.80 56.60
N LYS A 225 29.34 20.34 56.26
CA LYS A 225 30.29 19.70 57.23
C LYS A 225 31.31 20.64 57.81
N LYS A 226 31.36 21.93 57.42
CA LYS A 226 32.32 22.92 57.95
C LYS A 226 31.79 23.91 58.98
N ARG A 227 30.57 23.69 59.51
CA ARG A 227 29.97 24.61 60.54
C ARG A 227 29.52 23.85 61.80
N LYS A 228 30.27 22.91 62.30
CA LYS A 228 30.12 22.45 63.69
C LYS A 228 31.49 22.14 64.25
N GLY A 229 32.11 23.19 64.80
CA GLY A 229 33.33 23.09 65.59
C GLY A 229 33.83 24.46 65.98
N CYS A 230 33.31 24.96 67.07
CA CYS A 230 34.01 25.73 68.09
C CYS A 230 33.00 26.37 69.07
N CYS A 231 33.23 26.06 70.31
CA CYS A 231 32.71 26.49 71.60
C CYS A 231 31.50 25.76 72.09
#